data_f9847b299fb2f339f506d3ab46e2d7a6
#
_entry.id   f9847b299fb2f339f506d3ab46e2d7a6
#
_cell.length_a   1.000
_cell.length_b   1.000
_cell.length_c   1.000
_cell.angle_alpha   90.00
_cell.angle_beta   90.00
_cell.angle_gamma   90.00
#
_symmetry.space_group_name_H-M   'P 1'
#
loop_
_entity.id
_entity.type
_entity.pdbx_description
1 polymer ?
#
loop_
_entity_poly.entity_id
_entity_poly.type
_entity_poly.pdbx_seq_one_letter_code
_entity_poly.pdbx_strand_id
1 'polypeptide(L)'
;STKGDLLEPYEGTDMHCSIQVDYPMIEKEVQLADENGFRYSLHAQGDGAVHKVAGIFDKCQKKDGKLVNRHAVTDMEFSNPADLKKMGEIGVTGEIYFQIMSLDPADDVKKSIEETIGTERGKYFWNRRGMLDGGMTLSGATDLPLMITDIPEAIFHGCGGYFPDGKEQYNVQNTITIAEMLKA
;
A
#
# COMPACT_ATOMS: atom_id res chain seq x y z
N SER A 1 9.45 -6.52 -6.89
CA SER A 1 9.40 -7.94 -6.51
C SER A 1 8.40 -8.69 -7.39
N THR A 2 8.80 -9.81 -7.98
CA THR A 2 7.91 -10.71 -8.76
C THR A 2 6.95 -11.53 -7.88
N LYS A 3 6.89 -11.26 -6.58
CA LYS A 3 6.07 -12.00 -5.62
C LYS A 3 4.72 -11.35 -5.32
N GLY A 4 4.56 -10.07 -5.62
CA GLY A 4 3.28 -9.38 -5.45
C GLY A 4 2.19 -10.00 -6.33
N ASP A 5 0.98 -10.07 -5.81
CA ASP A 5 -0.19 -10.50 -6.59
C ASP A 5 -0.75 -9.30 -7.37
N LEU A 6 -0.84 -9.43 -8.69
CA LEU A 6 -1.20 -8.36 -9.61
C LEU A 6 -2.54 -8.61 -10.30
N LEU A 7 -3.26 -7.54 -10.63
CA LEU A 7 -4.48 -7.58 -11.46
C LEU A 7 -4.15 -7.94 -12.90
N GLU A 8 -3.14 -7.29 -13.46
CA GLU A 8 -2.60 -7.60 -14.79
C GLU A 8 -1.28 -8.37 -14.61
N PRO A 9 -0.91 -9.26 -15.55
CA PRO A 9 0.30 -10.05 -15.40
C PRO A 9 1.58 -9.19 -15.38
N TYR A 10 2.66 -9.78 -14.91
CA TYR A 10 4.00 -9.19 -15.04
C TYR A 10 4.37 -9.03 -16.49
N GLU A 11 5.10 -7.97 -16.82
CA GLU A 11 5.54 -7.67 -18.18
C GLU A 11 6.20 -8.88 -18.86
N GLY A 12 5.78 -9.17 -20.08
CA GLY A 12 6.30 -10.28 -20.88
C GLY A 12 5.94 -11.69 -20.38
N THR A 13 4.99 -11.81 -19.47
CA THR A 13 4.56 -13.10 -18.90
C THR A 13 3.03 -13.21 -18.81
N ASP A 14 2.53 -14.41 -18.52
CA ASP A 14 1.12 -14.64 -18.15
C ASP A 14 0.96 -14.79 -16.63
N MET A 15 2.00 -14.49 -15.85
CA MET A 15 2.04 -14.70 -14.41
C MET A 15 1.56 -13.46 -13.66
N HIS A 16 0.59 -13.65 -12.76
CA HIS A 16 0.09 -12.60 -11.86
C HIS A 16 0.75 -12.62 -10.48
N CYS A 17 1.20 -13.79 -10.03
CA CYS A 17 1.83 -13.98 -8.74
C CYS A 17 2.73 -15.21 -8.77
N SER A 18 3.87 -15.17 -8.11
CA SER A 18 4.79 -16.31 -8.03
C SER A 18 4.57 -17.22 -6.81
N ILE A 19 3.63 -16.85 -5.93
CA ILE A 19 3.25 -17.63 -4.75
C ILE A 19 1.75 -17.92 -4.76
N GLN A 20 1.37 -19.02 -4.12
CA GLN A 20 -0.04 -19.34 -3.92
C GLN A 20 -0.51 -18.73 -2.59
N VAL A 21 -1.58 -17.93 -2.65
CA VAL A 21 -2.21 -17.32 -1.46
C VAL A 21 -3.62 -17.89 -1.30
N ASP A 22 -3.92 -18.41 -0.11
CA ASP A 22 -5.25 -18.91 0.24
C ASP A 22 -6.15 -17.77 0.72
N TYR A 23 -6.66 -16.98 -0.22
CA TYR A 23 -7.58 -15.88 0.10
C TYR A 23 -8.89 -16.34 0.77
N PRO A 24 -9.49 -17.49 0.44
CA PRO A 24 -10.65 -18.02 1.18
C PRO A 24 -10.37 -18.29 2.66
N MET A 25 -9.16 -18.75 3.01
CA MET A 25 -8.76 -18.92 4.41
C MET A 25 -8.58 -17.56 5.10
N ILE A 26 -7.88 -16.62 4.47
CA ILE A 26 -7.69 -15.26 4.99
C ILE A 26 -9.05 -14.59 5.24
N GLU A 27 -10.01 -14.71 4.31
CA GLU A 27 -11.34 -14.15 4.45
C GLU A 27 -12.05 -14.70 5.70
N LYS A 28 -11.99 -16.01 5.94
CA LYS A 28 -12.59 -16.63 7.14
C LYS A 28 -11.96 -16.13 8.43
N GLU A 29 -10.65 -16.00 8.47
CA GLU A 29 -9.92 -15.48 9.64
C GLU A 29 -10.29 -14.02 9.93
N VAL A 30 -10.33 -13.19 8.90
CA VAL A 30 -10.71 -11.77 9.02
C VAL A 30 -12.14 -11.64 9.53
N GLN A 31 -13.08 -12.41 8.96
CA GLN A 31 -14.49 -12.37 9.39
C GLN A 31 -14.63 -12.84 10.84
N LEU A 32 -13.95 -13.91 11.24
CA LEU A 32 -13.96 -14.39 12.61
C LEU A 32 -13.41 -13.35 13.59
N ALA A 33 -12.33 -12.67 13.23
CA ALA A 33 -11.77 -11.58 14.04
C ALA A 33 -12.75 -10.41 14.13
N ASP A 34 -13.34 -10.01 13.01
CA ASP A 34 -14.30 -8.92 12.92
C ASP A 34 -15.56 -9.18 13.77
N GLU A 35 -16.13 -10.37 13.69
CA GLU A 35 -17.29 -10.80 14.48
C GLU A 35 -17.04 -10.76 15.99
N ASN A 36 -15.77 -10.95 16.41
CA ASN A 36 -15.34 -10.89 17.80
C ASN A 36 -14.79 -9.51 18.23
N GLY A 37 -14.94 -8.49 17.40
CA GLY A 37 -14.54 -7.12 17.71
C GLY A 37 -13.05 -6.83 17.61
N PHE A 38 -12.28 -7.69 16.95
CA PHE A 38 -10.87 -7.47 16.71
C PHE A 38 -10.60 -6.71 15.42
N ARG A 39 -9.65 -5.78 15.48
CA ARG A 39 -9.05 -5.18 14.30
C ARG A 39 -8.11 -6.18 13.63
N TYR A 40 -8.15 -6.25 12.33
CA TYR A 40 -7.23 -7.04 11.52
C TYR A 40 -6.38 -6.12 10.64
N SER A 41 -5.08 -6.38 10.54
CA SER A 41 -4.17 -5.70 9.65
C SER A 41 -3.55 -6.71 8.69
N LEU A 42 -3.70 -6.48 7.39
CA LEU A 42 -3.21 -7.36 6.34
C LEU A 42 -2.08 -6.69 5.57
N HIS A 43 -0.96 -7.39 5.44
CA HIS A 43 0.11 -7.01 4.52
C HIS A 43 -0.31 -7.32 3.08
N ALA A 44 -0.24 -6.34 2.18
CA ALA A 44 -0.58 -6.52 0.78
C ALA A 44 0.38 -5.77 -0.15
N GLN A 45 1.13 -6.53 -0.92
CA GLN A 45 1.97 -6.02 -2.00
C GLN A 45 1.39 -6.44 -3.36
N GLY A 46 1.30 -5.48 -4.27
CA GLY A 46 0.68 -5.67 -5.56
C GLY A 46 -0.81 -5.32 -5.56
N ASP A 47 -1.26 -4.76 -6.65
CA ASP A 47 -2.63 -4.26 -6.81
C ASP A 47 -3.68 -5.37 -6.80
N GLY A 48 -3.35 -6.59 -7.21
CA GLY A 48 -4.21 -7.76 -7.11
C GLY A 48 -4.45 -8.18 -5.66
N ALA A 49 -3.41 -8.16 -4.81
CA ALA A 49 -3.55 -8.41 -3.38
C ALA A 49 -4.42 -7.34 -2.71
N VAL A 50 -4.13 -6.05 -2.99
CA VAL A 50 -4.91 -4.92 -2.48
C VAL A 50 -6.39 -5.03 -2.88
N HIS A 51 -6.67 -5.38 -4.14
CA HIS A 51 -8.03 -5.60 -4.65
C HIS A 51 -8.78 -6.69 -3.88
N LYS A 52 -8.13 -7.84 -3.65
CA LYS A 52 -8.73 -8.96 -2.93
C LYS A 52 -8.97 -8.62 -1.46
N VAL A 53 -8.02 -7.93 -0.82
CA VAL A 53 -8.16 -7.45 0.57
C VAL A 53 -9.29 -6.43 0.69
N ALA A 54 -9.43 -5.51 -0.26
CA ALA A 54 -10.57 -4.59 -0.30
C ALA A 54 -11.90 -5.33 -0.37
N GLY A 55 -11.97 -6.42 -1.15
CA GLY A 55 -13.14 -7.29 -1.23
C GLY A 55 -13.45 -8.05 0.06
N ILE A 56 -12.41 -8.50 0.77
CA ILE A 56 -12.55 -9.18 2.07
C ILE A 56 -13.09 -8.20 3.12
N PHE A 57 -12.51 -7.03 3.26
CA PHE A 57 -12.94 -6.01 4.23
C PHE A 57 -14.33 -5.46 3.92
N ASP A 58 -14.72 -5.44 2.65
CA ASP A 58 -16.09 -5.02 2.27
C ASP A 58 -17.17 -5.93 2.83
N LYS A 59 -16.86 -7.17 3.21
CA LYS A 59 -17.78 -8.12 3.84
C LYS A 59 -17.85 -8.01 5.36
N CYS A 60 -16.95 -7.24 5.99
CA CYS A 60 -16.90 -7.05 7.43
C CYS A 60 -18.02 -6.13 7.94
N GLN A 61 -18.23 -6.11 9.25
CA GLN A 61 -19.27 -5.31 9.91
C GLN A 61 -19.08 -3.81 9.66
N LYS A 62 -20.15 -3.15 9.29
CA LYS A 62 -20.18 -1.70 9.05
C LYS A 62 -21.26 -1.02 9.88
N LYS A 63 -20.94 0.19 10.29
CA LYS A 63 -21.89 1.16 10.85
C LYS A 63 -21.79 2.45 10.05
N ASP A 64 -22.91 2.94 9.57
CA ASP A 64 -22.97 4.16 8.72
C ASP A 64 -22.05 4.09 7.50
N GLY A 65 -21.93 2.88 6.90
CA GLY A 65 -21.08 2.61 5.74
C GLY A 65 -19.58 2.42 6.04
N LYS A 66 -19.14 2.58 7.28
CA LYS A 66 -17.73 2.44 7.68
C LYS A 66 -17.50 1.19 8.53
N LEU A 67 -16.32 0.58 8.38
CA LEU A 67 -15.89 -0.57 9.15
C LEU A 67 -15.89 -0.28 10.66
N VAL A 68 -16.56 -1.13 11.44
CA VAL A 68 -16.65 -0.99 12.89
C VAL A 68 -15.29 -1.15 13.54
N ASN A 69 -14.53 -2.18 13.14
CA ASN A 69 -13.28 -2.55 13.76
C ASN A 69 -12.03 -1.91 13.11
N ARG A 70 -12.22 -0.95 12.20
CA ARG A 70 -11.14 -0.14 11.59
C ARG A 70 -9.99 -0.99 11.05
N HIS A 71 -10.29 -2.02 10.27
CA HIS A 71 -9.28 -2.87 9.64
C HIS A 71 -8.29 -2.05 8.83
N ALA A 72 -7.09 -2.60 8.66
CA ALA A 72 -5.98 -1.93 8.00
C ALA A 72 -5.32 -2.79 6.92
N VAL A 73 -4.67 -2.12 5.98
CA VAL A 73 -3.74 -2.74 5.05
C VAL A 73 -2.38 -2.11 5.22
N THR A 74 -1.35 -2.94 5.33
CA THR A 74 0.03 -2.48 5.43
C THR A 74 0.75 -2.56 4.10
N ASP A 75 1.79 -1.77 3.97
CA ASP A 75 2.66 -1.59 2.81
C ASP A 75 1.99 -0.91 1.62
N MET A 76 1.13 -1.58 0.89
CA MET A 76 0.44 -1.06 -0.29
C MET A 76 1.38 -0.35 -1.29
N GLU A 77 2.55 -0.95 -1.53
CA GLU A 77 3.55 -0.36 -2.44
C GLU A 77 2.97 -0.04 -3.81
N PHE A 78 2.19 -0.97 -4.35
CA PHE A 78 1.56 -0.86 -5.66
C PHE A 78 0.06 -1.13 -5.54
N SER A 79 -0.75 -0.14 -5.90
CA SER A 79 -2.20 -0.20 -5.67
C SER A 79 -2.99 0.53 -6.75
N ASN A 80 -4.10 -0.06 -7.17
CA ASN A 80 -5.00 0.53 -8.14
C ASN A 80 -5.81 1.67 -7.50
N PRO A 81 -5.93 2.86 -8.14
CA PRO A 81 -6.69 3.98 -7.60
C PRO A 81 -8.16 3.68 -7.29
N ALA A 82 -8.80 2.79 -8.05
CA ALA A 82 -10.19 2.40 -7.80
C ALA A 82 -10.35 1.65 -6.47
N ASP A 83 -9.38 0.78 -6.13
CA ASP A 83 -9.39 0.05 -4.86
C ASP A 83 -9.07 0.97 -3.69
N LEU A 84 -8.17 1.95 -3.85
CA LEU A 84 -7.90 2.97 -2.83
C LEU A 84 -9.16 3.77 -2.50
N LYS A 85 -9.93 4.16 -3.52
CA LYS A 85 -11.22 4.83 -3.34
C LYS A 85 -12.21 3.94 -2.59
N LYS A 86 -12.37 2.68 -3.00
CA LYS A 86 -13.25 1.71 -2.33
C LYS A 86 -12.87 1.53 -0.87
N MET A 87 -11.58 1.37 -0.57
CA MET A 87 -11.08 1.25 0.79
C MET A 87 -11.37 2.49 1.63
N GLY A 88 -11.20 3.69 1.08
CA GLY A 88 -11.54 4.93 1.76
C GLY A 88 -13.05 5.07 2.02
N GLU A 89 -13.89 4.67 1.06
CA GLU A 89 -15.34 4.69 1.21
C GLU A 89 -15.82 3.81 2.38
N ILE A 90 -15.20 2.66 2.61
CA ILE A 90 -15.55 1.77 3.73
C ILE A 90 -14.73 2.03 5.02
N GLY A 91 -13.75 2.95 4.99
CA GLY A 91 -12.99 3.37 6.17
C GLY A 91 -11.83 2.46 6.55
N VAL A 92 -11.17 1.84 5.57
CA VAL A 92 -9.91 1.10 5.78
C VAL A 92 -8.79 2.08 6.15
N THR A 93 -7.93 1.68 7.09
CA THR A 93 -6.70 2.40 7.41
C THR A 93 -5.55 1.91 6.53
N GLY A 94 -4.82 2.82 5.90
CA GLY A 94 -3.56 2.53 5.24
C GLY A 94 -2.41 2.68 6.21
N GLU A 95 -1.73 1.59 6.55
CA GLU A 95 -0.51 1.61 7.34
C GLU A 95 0.68 1.68 6.38
N ILE A 96 1.27 2.85 6.27
CA ILE A 96 2.28 3.17 5.25
C ILE A 96 3.64 3.47 5.86
N TYR A 97 4.67 3.38 5.05
CA TYR A 97 5.99 3.90 5.41
C TYR A 97 6.07 5.39 5.06
N PHE A 98 6.79 6.14 5.89
CA PHE A 98 7.05 7.56 5.61
C PHE A 98 7.88 7.73 4.34
N GLN A 99 8.89 6.92 4.15
CA GLN A 99 9.79 6.93 3.00
C GLN A 99 9.37 5.95 1.89
N ILE A 100 10.03 6.05 0.74
CA ILE A 100 10.00 5.01 -0.28
C ILE A 100 10.76 3.79 0.26
N MET A 101 10.09 2.64 0.24
CA MET A 101 10.63 1.43 0.80
C MET A 101 11.49 0.67 -0.20
N SER A 102 12.77 1.02 -0.27
CA SER A 102 13.76 0.27 -1.01
C SER A 102 15.15 0.48 -0.42
N LEU A 103 15.92 -0.60 -0.32
CA LEU A 103 17.33 -0.59 0.05
C LEU A 103 18.24 -0.54 -1.18
N ASP A 104 17.67 -0.75 -2.37
CA ASP A 104 18.42 -0.77 -3.62
C ASP A 104 18.62 0.66 -4.16
N PRO A 105 19.66 0.88 -4.98
CA PRO A 105 19.84 2.12 -5.68
C PRO A 105 18.63 2.51 -6.53
N ALA A 106 18.37 3.81 -6.62
CA ALA A 106 17.19 4.34 -7.31
C ALA A 106 17.04 3.82 -8.76
N ASP A 107 18.14 3.77 -9.51
CA ASP A 107 18.13 3.29 -10.89
C ASP A 107 17.74 1.81 -10.99
N ASP A 108 18.21 0.98 -10.06
CA ASP A 108 17.89 -0.46 -10.03
C ASP A 108 16.41 -0.66 -9.72
N VAL A 109 15.85 0.11 -8.78
CA VAL A 109 14.43 0.07 -8.43
C VAL A 109 13.55 0.51 -9.60
N LYS A 110 13.87 1.65 -10.21
CA LYS A 110 13.14 2.19 -11.38
C LYS A 110 13.15 1.18 -12.53
N LYS A 111 14.32 0.64 -12.83
CA LYS A 111 14.48 -0.38 -13.87
C LYS A 111 13.69 -1.66 -13.54
N SER A 112 13.76 -2.13 -12.30
CA SER A 112 12.98 -3.30 -11.86
C SER A 112 11.48 -3.10 -12.01
N ILE A 113 10.96 -1.91 -11.66
CA ILE A 113 9.55 -1.56 -11.85
C ILE A 113 9.19 -1.55 -13.33
N GLU A 114 10.00 -0.91 -14.17
CA GLU A 114 9.76 -0.86 -15.62
C GLU A 114 9.76 -2.25 -16.26
N GLU A 115 10.72 -3.10 -15.91
CA GLU A 115 10.85 -4.45 -16.48
C GLU A 115 9.78 -5.43 -15.98
N THR A 116 9.24 -5.22 -14.77
CA THR A 116 8.30 -6.16 -14.15
C THR A 116 6.84 -5.72 -14.24
N ILE A 117 6.58 -4.43 -14.15
CA ILE A 117 5.24 -3.84 -14.08
C ILE A 117 4.94 -2.98 -15.31
N GLY A 118 5.96 -2.44 -15.95
CA GLY A 118 5.85 -1.49 -17.04
C GLY A 118 5.72 -0.04 -16.57
N THR A 119 6.16 0.90 -17.41
CA THR A 119 6.21 2.34 -17.11
C THR A 119 4.83 2.91 -16.76
N GLU A 120 3.78 2.51 -17.49
CA GLU A 120 2.43 3.06 -17.30
C GLU A 120 1.82 2.64 -15.96
N ARG A 121 1.99 1.39 -15.55
CA ARG A 121 1.53 0.91 -14.25
C ARG A 121 2.44 1.36 -13.12
N GLY A 122 3.74 1.48 -13.38
CA GLY A 122 4.74 1.91 -12.40
C GLY A 122 4.44 3.25 -11.73
N LYS A 123 3.67 4.11 -12.38
CA LYS A 123 3.24 5.40 -11.80
C LYS A 123 2.27 5.27 -10.61
N TYR A 124 1.77 4.09 -10.30
CA TYR A 124 0.90 3.83 -9.15
C TYR A 124 1.66 3.31 -7.91
N PHE A 125 3.00 3.18 -7.99
CA PHE A 125 3.80 2.85 -6.82
C PHE A 125 3.76 3.98 -5.80
N TRP A 126 3.66 3.61 -4.51
CA TRP A 126 3.65 4.49 -3.34
C TRP A 126 2.62 5.62 -3.42
N ASN A 127 1.40 5.28 -3.86
CA ASN A 127 0.34 6.25 -4.15
C ASN A 127 -0.38 6.73 -2.89
N ARG A 128 0.36 7.44 -2.01
CA ARG A 128 -0.20 8.02 -0.78
C ARG A 128 -1.25 9.10 -1.06
N ARG A 129 -1.06 9.87 -2.13
CA ARG A 129 -2.05 10.87 -2.59
C ARG A 129 -3.36 10.18 -2.94
N GLY A 130 -3.31 9.12 -3.73
CA GLY A 130 -4.51 8.34 -4.08
C GLY A 130 -5.22 7.74 -2.86
N MET A 131 -4.48 7.34 -1.83
CA MET A 131 -5.07 6.86 -0.56
C MET A 131 -5.85 7.97 0.15
N LEU A 132 -5.25 9.16 0.35
CA LEU A 132 -5.93 10.29 0.99
C LEU A 132 -7.11 10.81 0.18
N ASP A 133 -6.94 10.99 -1.13
CA ASP A 133 -7.99 11.47 -2.03
C ASP A 133 -9.15 10.47 -2.12
N GLY A 134 -8.86 9.17 -1.96
CA GLY A 134 -9.85 8.11 -1.80
C GLY A 134 -10.59 8.13 -0.47
N GLY A 135 -10.13 8.91 0.51
CA GLY A 135 -10.75 9.04 1.83
C GLY A 135 -10.24 8.04 2.87
N MET A 136 -9.11 7.39 2.63
CA MET A 136 -8.47 6.53 3.62
C MET A 136 -7.87 7.35 4.76
N THR A 137 -7.89 6.78 5.97
CA THR A 137 -7.04 7.25 7.07
C THR A 137 -5.65 6.63 6.88
N LEU A 138 -4.61 7.43 7.01
CA LEU A 138 -3.23 6.92 6.99
C LEU A 138 -2.66 6.82 8.40
N SER A 139 -1.80 5.84 8.61
CA SER A 139 -0.96 5.67 9.80
C SER A 139 0.46 5.44 9.35
N GLY A 140 1.36 6.34 9.72
CA GLY A 140 2.75 6.33 9.25
C GLY A 140 3.68 5.58 10.21
N ALA A 141 4.67 4.89 9.63
CA ALA A 141 5.70 4.16 10.37
C ALA A 141 7.05 4.22 9.63
N THR A 142 8.11 3.78 10.29
CA THR A 142 9.47 3.71 9.73
C THR A 142 9.93 2.29 9.44
N ASP A 143 9.18 1.30 9.89
CA ASP A 143 9.52 -0.12 9.79
C ASP A 143 10.89 -0.45 10.43
N LEU A 144 11.06 -0.01 11.67
CA LEU A 144 12.30 -0.24 12.44
C LEU A 144 12.65 -1.73 12.55
N PRO A 145 13.94 -2.11 12.42
CA PRO A 145 15.12 -1.24 12.30
C PRO A 145 15.56 -0.92 10.87
N LEU A 146 14.67 -1.01 9.90
CA LEU A 146 14.97 -0.81 8.49
C LEU A 146 15.13 0.66 8.11
N MET A 147 15.91 0.89 7.06
CA MET A 147 16.03 2.15 6.32
C MET A 147 16.33 3.39 7.19
N ILE A 148 15.53 4.44 7.04
CA ILE A 148 15.70 5.69 7.75
C ILE A 148 14.98 5.61 9.09
N THR A 149 15.71 5.74 10.19
CA THR A 149 15.18 5.64 11.57
C THR A 149 14.80 7.00 12.15
N ASP A 150 15.32 8.09 11.59
CA ASP A 150 14.95 9.46 11.96
C ASP A 150 13.63 9.86 11.31
N ILE A 151 12.62 10.13 12.12
CA ILE A 151 11.26 10.44 11.63
C ILE A 151 11.22 11.73 10.80
N PRO A 152 11.80 12.85 11.20
CA PRO A 152 11.89 14.05 10.36
C PRO A 152 12.52 13.80 8.99
N GLU A 153 13.62 13.04 8.93
CA GLU A 153 14.28 12.67 7.69
C GLU A 153 13.39 11.77 6.84
N ALA A 154 12.75 10.76 7.43
CA ALA A 154 11.82 9.87 6.75
C ALA A 154 10.61 10.63 6.16
N ILE A 155 10.06 11.60 6.89
CA ILE A 155 8.98 12.47 6.41
C ILE A 155 9.47 13.34 5.24
N PHE A 156 10.67 13.89 5.32
CA PHE A 156 11.26 14.67 4.21
C PHE A 156 11.35 13.83 2.95
N HIS A 157 11.90 12.62 3.04
CA HIS A 157 12.00 11.69 1.91
C HIS A 157 10.62 11.32 1.37
N GLY A 158 9.69 10.96 2.25
CA GLY A 158 8.35 10.56 1.85
C GLY A 158 7.53 11.66 1.19
N CYS A 159 7.58 12.89 1.71
CA CYS A 159 6.88 14.04 1.14
C CYS A 159 7.52 14.55 -0.15
N GLY A 160 8.82 14.37 -0.31
CA GLY A 160 9.53 14.71 -1.55
C GLY A 160 9.50 13.62 -2.61
N GLY A 161 9.13 12.39 -2.24
CA GLY A 161 9.25 11.22 -3.12
C GLY A 161 10.70 10.82 -3.37
N TYR A 162 11.58 11.12 -2.42
CA TYR A 162 13.00 10.80 -2.53
C TYR A 162 13.29 9.35 -2.17
N PHE A 163 14.25 8.75 -2.87
CA PHE A 163 14.91 7.54 -2.41
C PHE A 163 15.76 7.83 -1.16
N PRO A 164 16.16 6.80 -0.39
CA PRO A 164 16.90 6.99 0.85
C PRO A 164 18.25 7.73 0.71
N ASP A 165 18.81 7.82 -0.49
CA ASP A 165 20.02 8.61 -0.78
C ASP A 165 19.75 10.13 -0.80
N GLY A 166 18.49 10.56 -0.77
CA GLY A 166 18.07 11.95 -0.77
C GLY A 166 18.29 12.72 -2.05
N LYS A 167 18.61 12.04 -3.16
CA LYS A 167 18.98 12.68 -4.42
C LYS A 167 17.93 12.50 -5.50
N GLU A 168 17.47 11.27 -5.69
CA GLU A 168 16.56 10.92 -6.75
C GLU A 168 15.14 10.84 -6.26
N GLN A 169 14.20 11.24 -7.12
CA GLN A 169 12.78 11.23 -6.86
C GLN A 169 12.05 10.26 -7.78
N TYR A 170 10.94 9.71 -7.28
CA TYR A 170 10.06 8.87 -8.06
C TYR A 170 8.60 9.13 -7.68
N ASN A 171 7.72 9.15 -8.68
CA ASN A 171 6.28 9.33 -8.49
C ASN A 171 5.92 10.50 -7.56
N VAL A 172 6.53 11.66 -7.76
CA VAL A 172 6.30 12.87 -6.93
C VAL A 172 4.83 13.25 -6.86
N GLN A 173 4.05 12.97 -7.92
CA GLN A 173 2.61 13.19 -7.96
C GLN A 173 1.84 12.35 -6.93
N ASN A 174 2.43 11.28 -6.41
CA ASN A 174 1.83 10.38 -5.43
C ASN A 174 2.14 10.78 -3.98
N THR A 175 2.92 11.83 -3.77
CA THR A 175 3.32 12.29 -2.44
C THR A 175 2.20 13.07 -1.76
N ILE A 176 2.32 13.19 -0.46
CA ILE A 176 1.45 14.02 0.38
C ILE A 176 2.25 15.12 1.06
N THR A 177 1.60 16.15 1.52
CA THR A 177 2.25 17.27 2.20
C THR A 177 2.79 16.87 3.57
N ILE A 178 3.76 17.62 4.09
CA ILE A 178 4.28 17.43 5.45
C ILE A 178 3.15 17.49 6.48
N ALA A 179 2.20 18.42 6.32
CA ALA A 179 1.07 18.56 7.24
C ALA A 179 0.13 17.35 7.22
N GLU A 180 -0.06 16.71 6.06
CA GLU A 180 -0.82 15.46 5.94
C GLU A 180 -0.05 14.28 6.53
N MET A 181 1.27 14.20 6.28
CA MET A 181 2.12 13.15 6.82
C MET A 181 2.21 13.19 8.36
N LEU A 182 2.23 14.39 8.96
CA LEU A 182 2.22 14.55 10.41
C LEU A 182 0.89 14.21 11.09
N LYS A 183 -0.15 13.96 10.31
CA LYS A 183 -1.46 13.50 10.81
C LYS A 183 -1.65 11.98 10.66
N ALA A 184 -0.75 11.34 9.92
CA ALA A 184 -0.76 9.90 9.64
C ALA A 184 -0.31 9.02 10.83
#